data_9272919809acd9e3c9e9c1436f940085
#
_entry.id   9272919809acd9e3c9e9c1436f940085
#
_cell.length_a   1.000
_cell.length_b   1.000
_cell.length_c   1.000
_cell.angle_alpha   90.00
_cell.angle_beta   90.00
_cell.angle_gamma   90.00
#
_symmetry.space_group_name_H-M   'P 1'
#
loop_
_entity.id
_entity.type
_entity.pdbx_description
1 polymer ?
#
loop_
_entity_poly.entity_id
_entity_poly.type
_entity_poly.pdbx_seq_one_letter_code
_entity_poly.pdbx_strand_id
1 'polypeptide(L)'
;MSATATPALCRQIAFFALGPLLCFLLKDLPPLEGMNPDGMVCLAGCVWLMLWWMTEVLPLPVTSLMAVPIFGFLGVMAPDKVFATIGHPAMMLIFGATIIVGVWKESNLIERYAYWCFNLPFVRGNPVRMVLIFT
;
A
#
# COMPACT_ATOMS: atom_id res chain seq x y z
N MET A 1 -22.88 -10.37 -23.41
CA MET A 1 -21.76 -9.41 -23.24
C MET A 1 -22.40 -8.07 -22.83
N SER A 2 -22.31 -7.74 -21.55
CA SER A 2 -23.20 -6.79 -20.89
C SER A 2 -22.71 -5.34 -21.00
N ALA A 3 -23.58 -4.47 -21.46
CA ALA A 3 -23.41 -3.02 -21.63
C ALA A 3 -23.29 -2.23 -20.29
N THR A 4 -23.18 -2.90 -19.16
CA THR A 4 -23.10 -2.27 -17.82
C THR A 4 -21.66 -1.99 -17.35
N ALA A 5 -20.65 -2.38 -18.12
CA ALA A 5 -19.24 -2.14 -17.76
C ALA A 5 -18.76 -0.71 -18.07
N THR A 6 -19.44 0.01 -18.96
CA THR A 6 -19.00 1.31 -19.47
C THR A 6 -18.94 2.43 -18.42
N PRO A 7 -19.92 2.62 -17.51
CA PRO A 7 -19.85 3.72 -16.55
C PRO A 7 -18.80 3.47 -15.45
N ALA A 8 -18.57 2.22 -15.05
CA ALA A 8 -17.55 1.88 -14.06
C ALA A 8 -16.14 2.06 -14.63
N LEU A 9 -15.92 1.68 -15.87
CA LEU A 9 -14.65 1.84 -16.58
C LEU A 9 -14.32 3.33 -16.83
N CYS A 10 -15.29 4.12 -17.27
CA CYS A 10 -15.13 5.57 -17.42
C CYS A 10 -14.75 6.24 -16.09
N ARG A 11 -15.39 5.85 -15.01
CA ARG A 11 -15.08 6.34 -13.66
C ARG A 11 -13.68 5.99 -13.23
N GLN A 12 -13.24 4.75 -13.46
CA GLN A 12 -11.87 4.32 -13.14
C GLN A 12 -10.83 5.07 -13.97
N ILE A 13 -11.05 5.26 -15.26
CA ILE A 13 -10.16 6.03 -16.13
C ILE A 13 -10.12 7.50 -15.70
N ALA A 14 -11.25 8.08 -15.31
CA ALA A 14 -11.30 9.46 -14.81
C ALA A 14 -10.48 9.61 -13.51
N PHE A 15 -10.60 8.71 -12.55
CA PHE A 15 -9.81 8.72 -11.32
C PHE A 15 -8.33 8.42 -11.55
N PHE A 16 -8.03 7.57 -12.53
CA PHE A 16 -6.65 7.29 -12.93
C PHE A 16 -5.96 8.55 -13.49
N ALA A 17 -6.66 9.32 -14.34
CA ALA A 17 -6.16 10.56 -14.92
C ALA A 17 -6.16 11.73 -13.93
N LEU A 18 -7.05 11.70 -12.94
CA LEU A 18 -7.15 12.76 -11.92
C LEU A 18 -5.89 12.84 -11.06
N GLY A 19 -5.25 11.72 -10.76
CA GLY A 19 -4.01 11.65 -9.97
C GLY A 19 -2.89 12.49 -10.56
N PRO A 20 -2.41 12.18 -11.78
CA PRO A 20 -1.36 12.96 -12.43
C PRO A 20 -1.77 14.41 -12.70
N LEU A 21 -3.04 14.66 -13.09
CA LEU A 21 -3.54 15.99 -13.33
C LEU A 21 -3.41 16.88 -12.09
N LEU A 22 -3.85 16.36 -10.93
CA LEU A 22 -3.79 17.07 -9.67
C LEU A 22 -2.33 17.29 -9.22
N CYS A 23 -1.47 16.32 -9.47
CA CYS A 23 -0.04 16.43 -9.19
C CYS A 23 0.61 17.56 -9.99
N PHE A 24 0.32 17.65 -11.29
CA PHE A 24 0.82 18.73 -12.13
C PHE A 24 0.27 20.09 -11.70
N LEU A 25 -1.00 20.16 -11.32
CA LEU A 25 -1.61 21.40 -10.83
C LEU A 25 -0.99 21.86 -9.50
N LEU A 26 -0.73 20.95 -8.58
CA LEU A 26 -0.10 21.25 -7.30
C LEU A 26 1.38 21.63 -7.43
N LYS A 27 2.10 21.04 -8.39
CA LYS A 27 3.50 21.35 -8.66
C LYS A 27 3.71 22.80 -9.11
N ASP A 28 2.74 23.36 -9.88
CA ASP A 28 2.83 24.70 -10.42
C ASP A 28 2.33 25.79 -9.44
N LEU A 29 1.78 25.38 -8.27
CA LEU A 29 1.42 26.32 -7.22
C LEU A 29 2.67 26.88 -6.49
N PRO A 30 2.61 28.14 -6.05
CA PRO A 30 3.68 28.69 -5.22
C PRO A 30 3.84 27.86 -3.94
N PRO A 31 5.10 27.58 -3.52
CA PRO A 31 5.35 26.78 -2.33
C PRO A 31 4.70 27.44 -1.10
N LEU A 32 4.10 26.58 -0.26
CA LEU A 32 3.56 27.03 1.04
C LEU A 32 4.65 27.70 1.89
N GLU A 33 4.26 28.71 2.67
CA GLU A 33 5.18 29.43 3.54
C GLU A 33 6.01 28.46 4.40
N GLY A 34 7.34 28.49 4.21
CA GLY A 34 8.29 27.63 4.93
C GLY A 34 8.62 26.28 4.28
N MET A 35 8.09 25.97 3.09
CA MET A 35 8.37 24.72 2.38
C MET A 35 9.30 24.94 1.19
N ASN A 36 10.31 24.07 1.06
CA ASN A 36 11.18 24.05 -0.13
C ASN A 36 10.38 23.60 -1.37
N PRO A 37 10.73 24.07 -2.59
CA PRO A 37 10.09 23.64 -3.82
C PRO A 37 10.12 22.12 -4.00
N ASP A 38 11.19 21.45 -3.62
CA ASP A 38 11.29 19.99 -3.66
C ASP A 38 10.28 19.31 -2.71
N GLY A 39 10.00 19.93 -1.56
CA GLY A 39 8.98 19.48 -0.61
C GLY A 39 7.57 19.56 -1.21
N MET A 40 7.29 20.58 -2.01
CA MET A 40 6.01 20.74 -2.69
C MET A 40 5.79 19.66 -3.74
N VAL A 41 6.82 19.34 -4.51
CA VAL A 41 6.78 18.25 -5.50
C VAL A 41 6.58 16.89 -4.81
N CYS A 42 7.24 16.67 -3.68
CA CYS A 42 7.06 15.46 -2.87
C CYS A 42 5.61 15.33 -2.36
N LEU A 43 5.05 16.43 -1.85
CA LEU A 43 3.68 16.50 -1.37
C LEU A 43 2.68 16.22 -2.51
N ALA A 44 2.90 16.78 -3.69
CA ALA A 44 2.08 16.53 -4.88
C ALA A 44 2.10 15.02 -5.26
N GLY A 45 3.26 14.37 -5.22
CA GLY A 45 3.39 12.93 -5.44
C GLY A 45 2.68 12.09 -4.39
N CYS A 46 2.75 12.49 -3.11
CA CYS A 46 2.01 11.84 -2.03
C CYS A 46 0.49 11.96 -2.23
N VAL A 47 -0.02 13.12 -2.57
CA VAL A 47 -1.45 13.35 -2.85
C VAL A 47 -1.92 12.48 -4.01
N TRP A 48 -1.12 12.37 -5.07
CA TRP A 48 -1.42 11.49 -6.20
C TRP A 48 -1.57 10.03 -5.76
N LEU A 49 -0.60 9.49 -5.02
CA LEU A 49 -0.63 8.12 -4.51
C LEU A 49 -1.79 7.87 -3.52
N MET A 50 -2.06 8.84 -2.64
CA MET A 50 -3.19 8.79 -1.70
C MET A 50 -4.52 8.70 -2.44
N LEU A 51 -4.70 9.47 -3.51
CA LEU A 51 -5.91 9.41 -4.34
C LEU A 51 -6.10 8.02 -4.97
N TRP A 52 -5.03 7.43 -5.50
CA TRP A 52 -5.12 6.09 -6.08
C TRP A 52 -5.40 5.01 -5.03
N TRP A 53 -4.89 5.18 -3.81
CA TRP A 53 -5.20 4.28 -2.70
C TRP A 53 -6.65 4.39 -2.25
N MET A 54 -7.18 5.61 -2.12
CA MET A 54 -8.56 5.83 -1.67
C MET A 54 -9.59 5.44 -2.73
N THR A 55 -9.25 5.57 -3.99
CA THR A 55 -10.16 5.25 -5.11
C THR A 55 -10.05 3.80 -5.58
N GLU A 56 -9.07 3.04 -5.06
CA GLU A 56 -8.79 1.66 -5.44
C GLU A 56 -8.76 1.43 -6.97
N VAL A 57 -8.26 2.43 -7.72
CA VAL A 57 -8.15 2.37 -9.18
C VAL A 57 -7.22 1.25 -9.61
N LEU A 58 -6.18 0.99 -8.82
CA LEU A 58 -5.23 -0.09 -8.98
C LEU A 58 -5.20 -0.95 -7.71
N PRO A 59 -4.89 -2.25 -7.83
CA PRO A 59 -4.62 -3.08 -6.66
C PRO A 59 -3.54 -2.45 -5.77
N LEU A 60 -3.75 -2.46 -4.45
CA LEU A 60 -2.85 -1.87 -3.45
C LEU A 60 -1.35 -2.19 -3.67
N PRO A 61 -0.96 -3.45 -3.98
CA PRO A 61 0.45 -3.76 -4.24
C PRO A 61 1.01 -3.04 -5.47
N VAL A 62 0.20 -2.87 -6.51
CA VAL A 62 0.60 -2.18 -7.75
C VAL A 62 0.79 -0.69 -7.49
N THR A 63 -0.14 -0.07 -6.76
CA THR A 63 -0.05 1.35 -6.40
C THR A 63 1.19 1.63 -5.54
N SER A 64 1.50 0.73 -4.61
CA SER A 64 2.70 0.84 -3.77
C SER A 64 3.99 0.74 -4.60
N LEU A 65 4.02 -0.16 -5.58
CA LEU A 65 5.17 -0.30 -6.48
C LEU A 65 5.32 0.92 -7.41
N MET A 66 4.20 1.53 -7.82
CA MET A 66 4.18 2.74 -8.64
C MET A 66 4.73 3.99 -7.92
N ALA A 67 4.81 3.98 -6.59
CA ALA A 67 5.44 5.06 -5.83
C ALA A 67 6.88 5.30 -6.28
N VAL A 68 7.64 4.21 -6.53
CA VAL A 68 9.06 4.27 -6.92
C VAL A 68 9.25 5.06 -8.23
N PRO A 69 8.64 4.67 -9.37
CA PRO A 69 8.79 5.41 -10.61
C PRO A 69 8.17 6.83 -10.55
N ILE A 70 7.08 7.04 -9.81
CA ILE A 70 6.45 8.36 -9.69
C ILE A 70 7.42 9.36 -9.03
N PHE A 71 8.02 9.02 -7.88
CA PHE A 71 8.98 9.90 -7.21
C PHE A 71 10.28 10.08 -8.00
N GLY A 72 10.71 9.04 -8.74
CA GLY A 72 11.82 9.14 -9.68
C GLY A 72 11.53 10.09 -10.84
N PHE A 73 10.31 10.02 -11.40
CA PHE A 73 9.87 10.88 -12.51
C PHE A 73 9.68 12.34 -12.10
N LEU A 74 9.18 12.55 -10.89
CA LEU A 74 9.01 13.89 -10.30
C LEU A 74 10.34 14.56 -9.94
N GLY A 75 11.47 13.81 -9.99
CA GLY A 75 12.79 14.34 -9.69
C GLY A 75 13.03 14.65 -8.21
N VAL A 76 12.16 14.17 -7.32
CA VAL A 76 12.28 14.34 -5.87
C VAL A 76 13.54 13.65 -5.34
N MET A 77 13.92 12.55 -5.98
CA MET A 77 15.06 11.75 -5.59
C MET A 77 15.81 11.25 -6.82
N ALA A 78 17.13 11.18 -6.75
CA ALA A 78 17.94 10.62 -7.83
C ALA A 78 17.52 9.18 -8.13
N PRO A 79 17.44 8.75 -9.39
CA PRO A 79 16.93 7.43 -9.78
C PRO A 79 17.64 6.26 -9.10
N ASP A 80 18.96 6.36 -8.92
CA ASP A 80 19.78 5.38 -8.20
C ASP A 80 19.32 5.20 -6.75
N LYS A 81 19.00 6.28 -6.05
CA LYS A 81 18.48 6.26 -4.68
C LYS A 81 17.06 5.70 -4.59
N VAL A 82 16.21 6.01 -5.57
CA VAL A 82 14.86 5.47 -5.65
C VAL A 82 14.91 3.95 -5.79
N PHE A 83 15.73 3.43 -6.69
CA PHE A 83 15.92 1.98 -6.85
C PHE A 83 16.62 1.32 -5.66
N ALA A 84 17.58 2.00 -5.02
CA ALA A 84 18.21 1.51 -3.81
C ALA A 84 17.23 1.32 -2.65
N THR A 85 16.13 2.07 -2.62
CA THR A 85 15.06 1.89 -1.62
C THR A 85 14.41 0.52 -1.71
N ILE A 86 14.25 -0.05 -2.92
CA ILE A 86 13.71 -1.40 -3.10
C ILE A 86 14.66 -2.45 -2.52
N GLY A 87 15.97 -2.23 -2.63
CA GLY A 87 17.01 -3.11 -2.07
C GLY A 87 17.28 -2.91 -0.58
N HIS A 88 16.57 -2.01 0.09
CA HIS A 88 16.80 -1.73 1.50
C HIS A 88 16.51 -2.95 2.37
N PRO A 89 17.36 -3.29 3.38
CA PRO A 89 17.18 -4.46 4.23
C PRO A 89 15.79 -4.60 4.84
N ALA A 90 15.16 -3.48 5.23
CA ALA A 90 13.80 -3.48 5.76
C ALA A 90 12.76 -3.96 4.74
N MET A 91 12.90 -3.58 3.46
CA MET A 91 12.03 -4.04 2.39
C MET A 91 12.20 -5.54 2.13
N MET A 92 13.45 -6.03 2.14
CA MET A 92 13.76 -7.45 1.99
C MET A 92 13.19 -8.27 3.15
N LEU A 93 13.21 -7.73 4.37
CA LEU A 93 12.62 -8.38 5.55
C LEU A 93 11.10 -8.47 5.41
N ILE A 94 10.43 -7.39 5.00
CA ILE A 94 8.98 -7.38 4.77
C ILE A 94 8.61 -8.37 3.66
N PHE A 95 9.39 -8.40 2.58
CA PHE A 95 9.17 -9.33 1.47
C PHE A 95 9.31 -10.79 1.92
N GLY A 96 10.36 -11.12 2.67
CA GLY A 96 10.55 -12.44 3.26
C GLY A 96 9.42 -12.84 4.21
N ALA A 97 9.00 -11.93 5.10
CA ALA A 97 7.88 -12.16 5.99
C ALA A 97 6.57 -12.41 5.22
N THR A 98 6.32 -11.68 4.14
CA THR A 98 5.13 -11.86 3.30
C THR A 98 5.09 -13.24 2.66
N ILE A 99 6.23 -13.75 2.18
CA ILE A 99 6.33 -15.11 1.62
C ILE A 99 6.00 -16.14 2.69
N ILE A 100 6.56 -16.01 3.89
CA ILE A 100 6.29 -16.92 5.01
C ILE A 100 4.81 -16.94 5.37
N VAL A 101 4.18 -15.77 5.49
CA VAL A 101 2.74 -15.63 5.77
C VAL A 101 1.90 -16.25 4.65
N GLY A 102 2.32 -16.10 3.39
CA GLY A 102 1.67 -16.74 2.24
C GLY A 102 1.66 -18.27 2.36
N VAL A 103 2.80 -18.87 2.67
CA VAL A 103 2.92 -20.32 2.88
C VAL A 103 2.07 -20.80 4.07
N TRP A 104 2.04 -20.03 5.17
CA TRP A 104 1.20 -20.35 6.32
C TRP A 104 -0.29 -20.35 5.99
N LYS A 105 -0.72 -19.40 5.15
CA LYS A 105 -2.11 -19.29 4.71
C LYS A 105 -2.50 -20.46 3.80
N GLU A 106 -1.67 -20.84 2.85
CA GLU A 106 -1.94 -21.95 1.93
C GLU A 106 -1.91 -23.32 2.64
N SER A 107 -1.05 -23.47 3.64
CA SER A 107 -0.94 -24.74 4.43
C SER A 107 -2.03 -24.89 5.49
N ASN A 108 -2.95 -23.93 5.65
CA ASN A 108 -3.95 -23.87 6.73
C ASN A 108 -3.33 -24.00 8.13
N LEU A 109 -2.06 -23.58 8.25
CA LEU A 109 -1.30 -23.75 9.49
C LEU A 109 -1.86 -22.84 10.60
N ILE A 110 -2.35 -21.66 10.22
CA ILE A 110 -2.98 -20.70 11.13
C ILE A 110 -4.25 -21.31 11.75
N GLU A 111 -5.09 -21.95 10.94
CA GLU A 111 -6.30 -22.62 11.42
C GLU A 111 -5.98 -23.80 12.35
N ARG A 112 -5.01 -24.62 11.96
CA ARG A 112 -4.56 -25.76 12.79
C ARG A 112 -4.00 -25.27 14.13
N TYR A 113 -3.21 -24.21 14.13
CA TYR A 113 -2.67 -23.60 15.33
C TYR A 113 -3.79 -23.03 16.21
N ALA A 114 -4.77 -22.35 15.63
CA ALA A 114 -5.94 -21.86 16.34
C ALA A 114 -6.73 -23.00 16.98
N TYR A 115 -7.04 -24.08 16.23
CA TYR A 115 -7.72 -25.26 16.77
C TYR A 115 -6.92 -25.93 17.89
N TRP A 116 -5.61 -26.02 17.77
CA TRP A 116 -4.75 -26.55 18.82
C TRP A 116 -4.79 -25.68 20.07
N CYS A 117 -4.71 -24.37 19.95
CA CYS A 117 -4.84 -23.43 21.07
C CYS A 117 -6.22 -23.52 21.76
N PHE A 118 -7.31 -23.66 20.99
CA PHE A 118 -8.65 -23.81 21.54
C PHE A 118 -8.86 -25.12 22.32
N ASN A 119 -8.16 -26.18 21.94
CA ASN A 119 -8.26 -27.48 22.59
C ASN A 119 -7.35 -27.61 23.83
N LEU A 120 -6.50 -26.65 24.14
CA LEU A 120 -5.70 -26.66 25.36
C LEU A 120 -6.62 -26.67 26.61
N PRO A 121 -6.43 -27.59 27.54
CA PRO A 121 -7.28 -27.71 28.72
C PRO A 121 -7.29 -26.46 29.60
N PHE A 122 -6.26 -25.63 29.48
CA PHE A 122 -6.12 -24.38 30.21
C PHE A 122 -7.03 -23.24 29.64
N VAL A 123 -7.41 -23.32 28.37
CA VAL A 123 -8.22 -22.31 27.67
C VAL A 123 -9.69 -22.68 27.65
N ARG A 124 -9.98 -23.96 27.71
CA ARG A 124 -11.31 -24.54 27.60
C ARG A 124 -12.23 -24.04 28.71
N GLY A 125 -13.17 -23.15 28.32
CA GLY A 125 -14.21 -22.62 29.20
C GLY A 125 -13.98 -21.23 29.78
N ASN A 126 -12.89 -20.54 29.45
CA ASN A 126 -12.66 -19.19 29.97
C ASN A 126 -12.31 -18.19 28.85
N PRO A 127 -13.25 -17.32 28.41
CA PRO A 127 -13.04 -16.41 27.28
C PRO A 127 -11.92 -15.38 27.53
N VAL A 128 -11.65 -15.04 28.78
CA VAL A 128 -10.59 -14.08 29.14
C VAL A 128 -9.20 -14.66 28.89
N ARG A 129 -9.00 -15.96 29.18
CA ARG A 129 -7.72 -16.64 28.92
C ARG A 129 -7.46 -16.83 27.42
N MET A 130 -8.52 -16.96 26.64
CA MET A 130 -8.47 -17.04 25.19
C MET A 130 -7.92 -15.74 24.58
N VAL A 131 -8.40 -14.59 25.03
CA VAL A 131 -7.93 -13.27 24.59
C VAL A 131 -6.46 -13.07 24.97
N LEU A 132 -6.04 -13.49 26.17
CA LEU A 132 -4.67 -13.36 26.66
C LEU A 132 -3.62 -14.15 25.86
N ILE A 133 -4.00 -15.25 25.20
CA ILE A 133 -3.09 -16.05 24.36
C ILE A 133 -2.91 -15.43 22.96
N PHE A 134 -3.91 -14.66 22.50
CA PHE A 134 -3.88 -14.02 21.19
C PHE A 134 -3.41 -12.56 21.22
N THR A 135 -3.12 -11.99 22.39
CA THR A 135 -2.54 -10.65 22.55
C THR A 135 -1.06 -10.75 22.88
#